data_c2923b1a17f4fc66e9bc7fd61b2a0d20
#
_entry.id   c2923b1a17f4fc66e9bc7fd61b2a0d20
#
_cell.length_a   1.000
_cell.length_b   1.000
_cell.length_c   1.000
_cell.angle_alpha   90.00
_cell.angle_beta   90.00
_cell.angle_gamma   90.00
#
_symmetry.space_group_name_H-M   'P 1'
#
loop_
_entity.id
_entity.type
_entity.pdbx_description
1 polymer ?
#
loop_
_entity_poly.entity_id
_entity_poly.type
_entity_poly.pdbx_seq_one_letter_code
_entity_poly.pdbx_strand_id
1 'polypeptide(L)'
;MTSYSYPTSAMCGDYLRAAAGFVPPAAILVTLPVGMVAAIVLPGFAALFAVFGARTLFRHRTRFEMTRSALLASGLYRTSITWCELDSMTLAYYSTRRDRRDGWMQLELRSGLKKIRLDSRIDGFGELVSKSADAARDRGLTLNAATLANLAAIGVGLDTKLGVLGAAGDTA
;
A
#
# COMPACT_ATOMS: atom_id res chain seq x y z
N MET A 1 -0.99 -17.42 13.45
CA MET A 1 -1.71 -16.51 12.54
C MET A 1 -1.60 -15.12 13.12
N THR A 2 -0.95 -14.21 12.42
CA THR A 2 -0.83 -12.81 12.85
C THR A 2 -1.71 -11.95 11.95
N SER A 3 -2.56 -11.12 12.55
CA SER A 3 -3.49 -10.24 11.82
C SER A 3 -2.97 -8.81 11.88
N TYR A 4 -2.96 -8.14 10.74
CA TYR A 4 -2.50 -6.77 10.58
C TYR A 4 -3.63 -5.91 10.03
N SER A 5 -3.75 -4.69 10.55
CA SER A 5 -4.77 -3.73 10.12
C SER A 5 -4.21 -2.32 10.11
N TYR A 6 -4.89 -1.43 9.41
CA TYR A 6 -4.56 -0.01 9.46
C TYR A 6 -5.10 0.60 10.75
N PRO A 7 -4.27 1.27 11.57
CA PRO A 7 -4.73 1.91 12.78
C PRO A 7 -5.66 3.09 12.44
N THR A 8 -6.68 3.30 13.29
CA THR A 8 -7.69 4.36 13.08
C THR A 8 -7.04 5.75 13.03
N SER A 9 -5.96 5.96 13.80
CA SER A 9 -5.20 7.21 13.81
C SER A 9 -4.61 7.57 12.45
N ALA A 10 -4.12 6.59 11.70
CA ALA A 10 -3.58 6.81 10.36
C ALA A 10 -4.64 7.19 9.32
N MET A 11 -5.92 6.85 9.58
CA MET A 11 -7.05 7.12 8.67
C MET A 11 -7.86 8.36 9.06
N CYS A 12 -7.69 8.90 10.27
CA CYS A 12 -8.47 10.03 10.79
C CYS A 12 -8.37 11.26 9.86
N GLY A 13 -7.17 11.61 9.39
CA GLY A 13 -6.97 12.71 8.47
C GLY A 13 -7.70 12.55 7.13
N ASP A 14 -7.77 11.33 6.61
CA ASP A 14 -8.45 11.05 5.34
C ASP A 14 -9.97 11.11 5.51
N TYR A 15 -10.52 10.65 6.64
CA TYR A 15 -11.93 10.80 6.97
C TYR A 15 -12.32 12.26 7.16
N LEU A 16 -11.48 13.05 7.84
CA LEU A 16 -11.73 14.47 8.04
C LEU A 16 -11.76 15.23 6.70
N ARG A 17 -10.82 14.92 5.79
CA ARG A 17 -10.80 15.51 4.43
C ARG A 17 -12.03 15.11 3.63
N ALA A 18 -12.43 13.82 3.70
CA ALA A 18 -13.65 13.35 3.03
C ALA A 18 -14.90 14.08 3.54
N ALA A 19 -15.04 14.21 4.85
CA ALA A 19 -16.15 14.91 5.48
C ALA A 19 -16.14 16.41 5.15
N ALA A 20 -15.00 17.08 5.26
CA ALA A 20 -14.86 18.51 4.94
C ALA A 20 -15.15 18.84 3.47
N GLY A 21 -14.88 17.92 2.55
CA GLY A 21 -15.19 18.10 1.14
C GLY A 21 -16.60 17.68 0.75
N PHE A 22 -17.24 16.77 1.49
CA PHE A 22 -18.58 16.28 1.20
C PHE A 22 -19.68 17.09 1.90
N VAL A 23 -19.55 17.35 3.20
CA VAL A 23 -20.63 17.91 4.03
C VAL A 23 -21.03 19.33 3.59
N PRO A 24 -20.11 20.29 3.39
CA PRO A 24 -20.53 21.65 3.01
C PRO A 24 -21.25 21.71 1.67
N PRO A 25 -20.76 21.12 0.56
CA PRO A 25 -21.49 21.12 -0.71
C PRO A 25 -22.85 20.45 -0.61
N ALA A 26 -22.95 19.33 0.11
CA ALA A 26 -24.23 18.65 0.32
C ALA A 26 -25.21 19.50 1.14
N ALA A 27 -24.74 20.15 2.20
CA ALA A 27 -25.56 21.04 3.02
C ALA A 27 -26.09 22.23 2.20
N ILE A 28 -25.25 22.88 1.39
CA ILE A 28 -25.66 23.99 0.53
C ILE A 28 -26.76 23.56 -0.44
N LEU A 29 -26.61 22.39 -1.07
CA LEU A 29 -27.58 21.86 -2.02
C LEU A 29 -28.95 21.57 -1.40
N VAL A 30 -29.00 21.21 -0.13
CA VAL A 30 -30.23 20.85 0.57
C VAL A 30 -30.92 22.11 1.18
N THR A 31 -30.13 23.10 1.62
CA THR A 31 -30.62 24.20 2.44
C THR A 31 -30.85 25.51 1.66
N LEU A 32 -30.18 25.68 0.51
CA LEU A 32 -30.19 26.94 -0.21
C LEU A 32 -30.69 26.77 -1.67
N PRO A 33 -31.47 27.72 -2.21
CA PRO A 33 -31.74 27.75 -3.65
C PRO A 33 -30.44 28.11 -4.38
N VAL A 34 -29.92 27.20 -5.19
CA VAL A 34 -28.69 27.38 -5.94
C VAL A 34 -28.95 27.67 -7.40
N GLY A 35 -28.15 28.56 -8.00
CA GLY A 35 -28.21 28.82 -9.43
C GLY A 35 -27.68 27.60 -10.25
N MET A 36 -27.99 27.59 -11.55
CA MET A 36 -27.72 26.46 -12.46
C MET A 36 -26.27 25.96 -12.42
N VAL A 37 -25.29 26.85 -12.38
CA VAL A 37 -23.85 26.47 -12.32
C VAL A 37 -23.54 25.74 -11.01
N ALA A 38 -24.01 26.26 -9.87
CA ALA A 38 -23.79 25.64 -8.57
C ALA A 38 -24.51 24.29 -8.47
N ALA A 39 -25.69 24.15 -9.08
CA ALA A 39 -26.43 22.88 -9.13
C ALA A 39 -25.72 21.77 -9.90
N ILE A 40 -24.74 22.09 -10.74
CA ILE A 40 -23.90 21.11 -11.46
C ILE A 40 -22.58 20.88 -10.71
N VAL A 41 -21.93 21.96 -10.26
CA VAL A 41 -20.59 21.90 -9.68
C VAL A 41 -20.60 21.27 -8.27
N LEU A 42 -21.55 21.64 -7.41
CA LEU A 42 -21.60 21.15 -6.03
C LEU A 42 -21.85 19.64 -5.93
N PRO A 43 -22.78 19.03 -6.68
CA PRO A 43 -22.94 17.57 -6.69
C PRO A 43 -21.70 16.85 -7.20
N GLY A 44 -21.05 17.38 -8.26
CA GLY A 44 -19.80 16.81 -8.77
C GLY A 44 -18.70 16.78 -7.71
N PHE A 45 -18.57 17.87 -6.95
CA PHE A 45 -17.61 17.97 -5.85
C PHE A 45 -17.97 17.02 -4.69
N ALA A 46 -19.23 16.99 -4.28
CA ALA A 46 -19.71 16.07 -3.26
C ALA A 46 -19.50 14.61 -3.66
N ALA A 47 -19.79 14.24 -4.91
CA ALA A 47 -19.55 12.89 -5.42
C ALA A 47 -18.07 12.50 -5.38
N LEU A 48 -17.16 13.41 -5.77
CA LEU A 48 -15.72 13.17 -5.69
C LEU A 48 -15.28 12.81 -4.25
N PHE A 49 -15.71 13.58 -3.27
CA PHE A 49 -15.37 13.34 -1.87
C PHE A 49 -16.09 12.14 -1.27
N ALA A 50 -17.30 11.82 -1.74
CA ALA A 50 -17.99 10.57 -1.38
C ALA A 50 -17.21 9.35 -1.86
N VAL A 51 -16.72 9.35 -3.10
CA VAL A 51 -15.85 8.28 -3.65
C VAL A 51 -14.54 8.18 -2.88
N PHE A 52 -13.92 9.32 -2.55
CA PHE A 52 -12.71 9.34 -1.73
C PHE A 52 -12.95 8.75 -0.34
N GLY A 53 -14.04 9.13 0.32
CA GLY A 53 -14.43 8.58 1.63
C GLY A 53 -14.73 7.08 1.58
N ALA A 54 -15.47 6.63 0.57
CA ALA A 54 -15.74 5.22 0.35
C ALA A 54 -14.44 4.41 0.16
N ARG A 55 -13.51 4.92 -0.66
CA ARG A 55 -12.20 4.29 -0.86
C ARG A 55 -11.40 4.20 0.45
N THR A 56 -11.41 5.25 1.26
CA THR A 56 -10.76 5.27 2.58
C THR A 56 -11.38 4.23 3.51
N LEU A 57 -12.72 4.12 3.53
CA LEU A 57 -13.45 3.13 4.32
C LEU A 57 -13.11 1.70 3.90
N PHE A 58 -13.06 1.41 2.60
CA PHE A 58 -12.66 0.09 2.10
C PHE A 58 -11.23 -0.26 2.49
N ARG A 59 -10.30 0.70 2.40
CA ARG A 59 -8.92 0.50 2.85
C ARG A 59 -8.83 0.23 4.34
N HIS A 60 -9.58 0.98 5.16
CA HIS A 60 -9.63 0.79 6.61
C HIS A 60 -10.19 -0.59 7.00
N ARG A 61 -11.17 -1.11 6.24
CA ARG A 61 -11.77 -2.42 6.51
C ARG A 61 -10.94 -3.60 5.97
N THR A 62 -9.89 -3.33 5.20
CA THR A 62 -9.01 -4.39 4.70
C THR A 62 -8.12 -4.88 5.83
N ARG A 63 -8.18 -6.18 6.11
CA ARG A 63 -7.31 -6.87 7.07
C ARG A 63 -6.36 -7.78 6.32
N PHE A 64 -5.17 -7.89 6.83
CA PHE A 64 -4.16 -8.79 6.30
C PHE A 64 -3.84 -9.84 7.34
N GLU A 65 -3.86 -11.09 6.94
CA GLU A 65 -3.54 -12.22 7.79
C GLU A 65 -2.33 -12.94 7.23
N MET A 66 -1.26 -12.96 7.99
CA MET A 66 -0.07 -13.69 7.64
C MET A 66 -0.09 -15.07 8.27
N THR A 67 0.06 -16.07 7.43
CA THR A 67 0.21 -17.47 7.82
C THR A 67 1.62 -17.97 7.49
N ARG A 68 1.96 -19.18 7.91
CA ARG A 68 3.23 -19.80 7.53
C ARG A 68 3.34 -20.03 6.02
N SER A 69 2.23 -20.24 5.32
CA SER A 69 2.19 -20.62 3.91
C SER A 69 1.72 -19.52 2.97
N ALA A 70 1.03 -18.49 3.46
CA ALA A 70 0.38 -17.49 2.61
C ALA A 70 0.18 -16.14 3.32
N LEU A 71 0.04 -15.09 2.52
CA LEU A 71 -0.51 -13.80 2.91
C LEU A 71 -1.93 -13.69 2.36
N LEU A 72 -2.89 -13.46 3.23
CA LEU A 72 -4.30 -13.25 2.90
C LEU A 72 -4.64 -11.78 3.09
N ALA A 73 -5.28 -11.18 2.09
CA ALA A 73 -5.90 -9.86 2.18
C ALA A 73 -7.42 -10.06 2.18
N SER A 74 -8.09 -9.69 3.25
CA SER A 74 -9.53 -9.74 3.39
C SER A 74 -10.09 -8.32 3.47
N GLY A 75 -10.79 -7.90 2.42
CA GLY A 75 -11.44 -6.61 2.29
C GLY A 75 -12.68 -6.75 1.44
N LEU A 76 -12.88 -5.86 0.46
CA LEU A 76 -13.95 -5.98 -0.53
C LEU A 76 -13.83 -7.26 -1.37
N TYR A 77 -12.60 -7.67 -1.64
CA TYR A 77 -12.26 -8.94 -2.29
C TYR A 77 -11.28 -9.70 -1.41
N ARG A 78 -11.45 -11.02 -1.34
CA ARG A 78 -10.48 -11.91 -0.72
C ARG A 78 -9.39 -12.24 -1.75
N THR A 79 -8.15 -11.91 -1.42
CA THR A 79 -7.00 -12.26 -2.23
C THR A 79 -5.99 -12.97 -1.34
N SER A 80 -5.48 -14.12 -1.79
CA SER A 80 -4.41 -14.84 -1.09
C SER A 80 -3.24 -15.07 -2.03
N ILE A 81 -2.04 -14.84 -1.55
CA ILE A 81 -0.78 -15.17 -2.23
C ILE A 81 -0.05 -16.18 -1.35
N THR A 82 0.17 -17.36 -1.90
CA THR A 82 0.96 -18.42 -1.27
C THR A 82 2.44 -18.09 -1.46
N TRP A 83 3.25 -18.25 -0.43
CA TRP A 83 4.68 -17.90 -0.50
C TRP A 83 5.44 -18.68 -1.58
N CYS A 84 5.07 -19.95 -1.80
CA CYS A 84 5.67 -20.79 -2.84
C CYS A 84 5.23 -20.42 -4.26
N GLU A 85 4.17 -19.61 -4.44
CA GLU A 85 3.67 -19.12 -5.73
C GLU A 85 4.02 -17.62 -5.95
N LEU A 86 4.87 -17.05 -5.11
CA LEU A 86 5.28 -15.66 -5.25
C LEU A 86 6.11 -15.48 -6.52
N ASP A 87 5.66 -14.62 -7.44
CA ASP A 87 6.34 -14.35 -8.72
C ASP A 87 7.17 -13.08 -8.67
N SER A 88 6.72 -12.07 -7.93
CA SER A 88 7.49 -10.84 -7.76
C SER A 88 7.20 -10.13 -6.44
N MET A 89 8.22 -9.47 -5.93
CA MET A 89 8.18 -8.58 -4.79
C MET A 89 8.79 -7.23 -5.17
N THR A 90 8.10 -6.15 -4.85
CA THR A 90 8.60 -4.79 -5.03
C THR A 90 8.36 -3.99 -3.75
N LEU A 91 9.39 -3.34 -3.25
CA LEU A 91 9.31 -2.40 -2.14
C LEU A 91 9.70 -1.01 -2.66
N ALA A 92 8.73 -0.12 -2.78
CA ALA A 92 8.92 1.23 -3.30
C ALA A 92 8.77 2.26 -2.19
N TYR A 93 9.63 3.28 -2.20
CA TYR A 93 9.53 4.44 -1.31
C TYR A 93 8.89 5.60 -2.07
N TYR A 94 7.89 6.22 -1.47
CA TYR A 94 7.20 7.38 -1.99
C TYR A 94 7.36 8.55 -1.03
N SER A 95 7.79 9.69 -1.54
CA SER A 95 7.80 10.95 -0.80
C SER A 95 7.24 12.07 -1.66
N THR A 96 6.56 13.02 -1.05
CA THR A 96 6.17 14.26 -1.72
C THR A 96 7.29 15.30 -1.58
N ARG A 97 7.35 16.28 -2.49
CA ARG A 97 8.33 17.40 -2.39
C ARG A 97 8.25 18.14 -1.05
N ARG A 98 7.10 18.11 -0.40
CA ARG A 98 6.83 18.79 0.87
C ARG A 98 7.29 17.95 2.07
N ASP A 99 7.25 16.62 1.96
CA ASP A 99 7.51 15.68 3.06
C ASP A 99 8.77 14.86 2.78
N ARG A 100 9.88 15.51 2.45
CA ARG A 100 11.17 14.86 2.09
C ARG A 100 11.67 13.86 3.15
N ARG A 101 11.19 13.95 4.40
CA ARG A 101 11.58 13.08 5.52
C ARG A 101 10.47 12.12 5.97
N ASP A 102 9.20 12.38 5.60
CA ASP A 102 8.03 11.60 6.05
C ASP A 102 7.36 10.84 4.89
N GLY A 103 8.17 10.27 4.01
CA GLY A 103 7.69 9.39 2.96
C GLY A 103 7.10 8.09 3.51
N TRP A 104 6.39 7.35 2.67
CA TRP A 104 5.89 6.03 3.02
C TRP A 104 6.43 4.98 2.06
N MET A 105 6.56 3.76 2.55
CA MET A 105 6.92 2.61 1.73
C MET A 105 5.67 1.85 1.31
N GLN A 106 5.71 1.26 0.13
CA GLN A 106 4.67 0.38 -0.39
C GLN A 106 5.29 -0.95 -0.79
N LEU A 107 4.79 -2.01 -0.17
CA LEU A 107 5.09 -3.39 -0.55
C LEU A 107 4.06 -3.85 -1.56
N GLU A 108 4.50 -4.35 -2.70
CA GLU A 108 3.69 -4.99 -3.72
C GLU A 108 4.16 -6.43 -3.91
N LEU A 109 3.23 -7.36 -3.77
CA LEU A 109 3.43 -8.79 -4.00
C LEU A 109 2.54 -9.24 -5.15
N ARG A 110 3.07 -10.07 -6.04
CA ARG A 110 2.31 -10.66 -7.15
C ARG A 110 2.50 -12.16 -7.22
N SER A 111 1.42 -12.84 -7.62
CA SER A 111 1.39 -14.26 -7.95
C SER A 111 0.36 -14.45 -9.07
N GLY A 112 0.82 -14.70 -10.29
CA GLY A 112 -0.01 -14.70 -11.49
C GLY A 112 -0.79 -13.39 -11.65
N LEU A 113 -2.10 -13.49 -11.72
CA LEU A 113 -3.00 -12.33 -11.80
C LEU A 113 -3.32 -11.69 -10.44
N LYS A 114 -2.94 -12.35 -9.34
CA LYS A 114 -3.20 -11.85 -8.00
C LYS A 114 -2.16 -10.81 -7.62
N LYS A 115 -2.63 -9.77 -6.94
CA LYS A 115 -1.79 -8.67 -6.48
C LYS A 115 -2.24 -8.19 -5.12
N ILE A 116 -1.29 -8.08 -4.19
CA ILE A 116 -1.50 -7.49 -2.87
C ILE A 116 -0.59 -6.27 -2.73
N ARG A 117 -1.15 -5.16 -2.29
CA ARG A 117 -0.43 -3.92 -1.97
C ARG A 117 -0.68 -3.52 -0.53
N LEU A 118 0.41 -3.19 0.17
CA LEU A 118 0.40 -2.72 1.54
C LEU A 118 1.27 -1.46 1.63
N ASP A 119 0.87 -0.51 2.45
CA ASP A 119 1.71 0.65 2.75
C ASP A 119 2.28 0.59 4.17
N SER A 120 3.35 1.34 4.43
CA SER A 120 4.06 1.33 5.72
C SER A 120 3.25 1.86 6.90
N ARG A 121 2.00 2.29 6.68
CA ARG A 121 1.08 2.73 7.75
C ARG A 121 0.36 1.58 8.44
N ILE A 122 0.49 0.37 7.93
CA ILE A 122 -0.06 -0.83 8.58
C ILE A 122 0.81 -1.22 9.77
N ASP A 123 0.16 -1.64 10.85
CA ASP A 123 0.88 -2.17 12.00
C ASP A 123 1.65 -3.43 11.59
N GLY A 124 2.89 -3.59 12.08
CA GLY A 124 3.72 -4.75 11.76
C GLY A 124 4.27 -4.79 10.33
N PHE A 125 4.31 -3.65 9.61
CA PHE A 125 4.82 -3.58 8.24
C PHE A 125 6.20 -4.22 8.06
N GLY A 126 7.13 -3.97 8.99
CA GLY A 126 8.49 -4.54 8.94
C GLY A 126 8.50 -6.07 8.95
N GLU A 127 7.64 -6.70 9.76
CA GLU A 127 7.50 -8.15 9.83
C GLU A 127 6.94 -8.73 8.50
N LEU A 128 5.93 -8.06 7.93
CA LEU A 128 5.38 -8.43 6.62
C LEU A 128 6.42 -8.34 5.51
N VAL A 129 7.23 -7.27 5.51
CA VAL A 129 8.31 -7.09 4.53
C VAL A 129 9.40 -8.15 4.71
N SER A 130 9.83 -8.41 5.95
CA SER A 130 10.85 -9.44 6.25
C SER A 130 10.40 -10.82 5.75
N LYS A 131 9.19 -11.23 6.10
CA LYS A 131 8.64 -12.53 5.66
C LYS A 131 8.49 -12.63 4.14
N SER A 132 8.10 -11.53 3.49
CA SER A 132 8.00 -11.46 2.03
C SER A 132 9.37 -11.54 1.36
N ALA A 133 10.40 -10.92 1.95
CA ALA A 133 11.77 -10.97 1.48
C ALA A 133 12.37 -12.38 1.62
N ASP A 134 12.08 -13.07 2.73
CA ASP A 134 12.47 -14.48 2.93
C ASP A 134 11.84 -15.37 1.85
N ALA A 135 10.52 -15.21 1.62
CA ALA A 135 9.81 -15.95 0.58
C ALA A 135 10.36 -15.68 -0.83
N ALA A 136 10.68 -14.42 -1.13
CA ALA A 136 11.30 -14.05 -2.40
C ALA A 136 12.67 -14.68 -2.58
N ARG A 137 13.47 -14.76 -1.51
CA ARG A 137 14.76 -15.42 -1.48
C ARG A 137 14.63 -16.94 -1.70
N ASP A 138 13.72 -17.59 -0.96
CA ASP A 138 13.47 -19.03 -1.07
C ASP A 138 13.00 -19.42 -2.48
N ARG A 139 12.33 -18.49 -3.18
CA ARG A 139 11.92 -18.62 -4.57
C ARG A 139 13.00 -18.25 -5.59
N GLY A 140 14.14 -17.72 -5.17
CA GLY A 140 15.20 -17.25 -6.06
C GLY A 140 14.78 -16.05 -6.92
N LEU A 141 13.87 -15.20 -6.42
CA LEU A 141 13.38 -14.04 -7.19
C LEU A 141 14.45 -12.95 -7.28
N THR A 142 14.65 -12.42 -8.47
CA THR A 142 15.51 -11.25 -8.68
C THR A 142 14.78 -9.97 -8.27
N LEU A 143 15.27 -9.33 -7.22
CA LEU A 143 14.74 -8.05 -6.75
C LEU A 143 15.46 -6.91 -7.45
N ASN A 144 14.73 -5.84 -7.80
CA ASN A 144 15.32 -4.65 -8.40
C ASN A 144 16.16 -3.86 -7.38
N ALA A 145 17.10 -3.04 -7.86
CA ALA A 145 18.03 -2.29 -7.02
C ALA A 145 17.31 -1.37 -6.02
N ALA A 146 16.19 -0.75 -6.41
CA ALA A 146 15.40 0.10 -5.53
C ALA A 146 14.78 -0.70 -4.37
N THR A 147 14.27 -1.91 -4.63
CA THR A 147 13.74 -2.81 -3.60
C THR A 147 14.83 -3.22 -2.62
N LEU A 148 16.03 -3.58 -3.12
CA LEU A 148 17.18 -3.95 -2.29
C LEU A 148 17.62 -2.79 -1.39
N ALA A 149 17.74 -1.58 -1.94
CA ALA A 149 18.07 -0.38 -1.18
C ALA A 149 17.03 -0.07 -0.08
N ASN A 150 15.74 -0.22 -0.39
CA ASN A 150 14.67 0.01 0.56
C ASN A 150 14.60 -1.07 1.66
N LEU A 151 14.89 -2.33 1.33
CA LEU A 151 15.02 -3.41 2.32
C LEU A 151 16.16 -3.13 3.30
N ALA A 152 17.32 -2.72 2.80
CA ALA A 152 18.45 -2.32 3.63
C ALA A 152 18.11 -1.13 4.54
N ALA A 153 17.37 -0.14 4.03
CA ALA A 153 16.97 1.05 4.80
C ALA A 153 16.06 0.73 5.98
N ILE A 154 15.26 -0.34 5.92
CA ILE A 154 14.41 -0.80 7.04
C ILE A 154 15.05 -1.90 7.90
N GLY A 155 16.36 -2.18 7.66
CA GLY A 155 17.11 -3.17 8.46
C GLY A 155 16.76 -4.63 8.12
N VAL A 156 16.10 -4.90 7.01
CA VAL A 156 15.89 -6.26 6.50
C VAL A 156 17.12 -6.65 5.70
N GLY A 157 18.13 -7.24 6.38
CA GLY A 157 19.33 -7.75 5.74
C GLY A 157 18.99 -8.96 4.87
N LEU A 158 19.17 -8.84 3.59
CA LEU A 158 19.35 -9.98 2.71
C LEU A 158 20.82 -10.37 2.85
N ASP A 159 21.11 -11.42 3.62
CA ASP A 159 22.46 -11.99 3.65
C ASP A 159 22.94 -12.21 2.22
N THR A 160 24.01 -11.49 1.88
CA THR A 160 24.54 -11.32 0.52
C THR A 160 25.18 -12.64 0.03
N LYS A 161 24.37 -13.61 -0.36
CA LYS A 161 24.83 -14.77 -1.14
C LYS A 161 24.46 -14.73 -2.63
N LEU A 162 23.83 -13.64 -3.11
CA LEU A 162 23.37 -13.52 -4.51
C LEU A 162 23.93 -12.31 -5.26
N GLY A 163 25.07 -11.76 -4.84
CA GLY A 163 25.61 -10.52 -5.42
C GLY A 163 27.01 -10.60 -6.05
N VAL A 164 27.62 -11.77 -6.21
CA VAL A 164 29.01 -11.86 -6.72
C VAL A 164 29.17 -12.85 -7.88
N LEU A 165 28.28 -12.84 -8.85
CA LEU A 165 28.48 -13.58 -10.12
C LEU A 165 28.42 -12.69 -11.37
N GLY A 166 28.71 -11.40 -11.22
CA GLY A 166 28.67 -10.43 -12.33
C GLY A 166 29.90 -9.53 -12.50
N ALA A 167 30.99 -9.77 -11.76
CA ALA A 167 32.18 -8.90 -11.85
C ALA A 167 33.48 -9.69 -11.92
N ALA A 168 33.54 -10.69 -12.78
CA ALA A 168 34.81 -11.34 -13.13
C ALA A 168 34.76 -11.77 -14.60
N GLY A 169 35.15 -10.88 -15.48
CA GLY A 169 35.30 -11.20 -16.89
C GLY A 169 35.42 -9.98 -17.77
N ASP A 170 36.47 -9.16 -17.56
CA ASP A 170 37.11 -8.48 -18.66
C ASP A 170 38.46 -7.88 -18.20
N THR A 171 39.51 -8.71 -18.24
CA THR A 171 40.89 -8.27 -18.37
C THR A 171 41.67 -9.40 -19.01
N ALA A 172 41.77 -9.35 -20.33
CA ALA A 172 42.91 -9.84 -21.10
C ALA A 172 42.83 -9.28 -22.52
#